data_295fdb480b077690fe1fbaad9a22ff38
#
_entry.id   295fdb480b077690fe1fbaad9a22ff38
#
_cell.length_a   1.000
_cell.length_b   1.000
_cell.length_c   1.000
_cell.angle_alpha   90.00
_cell.angle_beta   90.00
_cell.angle_gamma   90.00
#
_symmetry.space_group_name_H-M   'P 1'
#
loop_
_entity.id
_entity.type
_entity.pdbx_description
1 polymer ?
#
loop_
_entity_poly.entity_id
_entity_poly.type
_entity_poly.pdbx_seq_one_letter_code
_entity_poly.pdbx_strand_id
1 'polypeptide(L)'
;GVSYTANEILKQGLEKFQEQYAKERSKLINTLAKEQQPHTLLITCSDSRLNPNEFFASGLGEIFMVRNVGNVVPCYSQDIKYSEAAAIEYAICHLNIRNIIICAHTECGAIKASIKHADSHDASGLDNWLQIIKEGFKKHAPSDTTEGTKLNLLNQVEHLKTYPLVEDLLAKSEITISAWVYDVHSAQILEWDANQQDFRYILAQSNDSN
;
A
#
# COMPACT_ATOMS: atom_id res chain seq x y z
N GLY A 1 36.61 -8.76 7.35
CA GLY A 1 35.64 -7.81 7.84
C GLY A 1 34.72 -8.39 8.90
N VAL A 2 34.30 -7.58 9.85
CA VAL A 2 33.38 -8.01 10.91
C VAL A 2 31.99 -8.22 10.29
N SER A 3 31.48 -9.46 10.43
CA SER A 3 30.12 -9.81 9.98
C SER A 3 29.15 -9.64 11.15
N TYR A 4 28.08 -8.87 10.94
CA TYR A 4 27.03 -8.67 11.94
C TYR A 4 25.81 -9.53 11.59
N THR A 5 25.14 -10.06 12.61
CA THR A 5 23.83 -10.68 12.43
C THR A 5 22.79 -9.62 12.13
N ALA A 6 21.66 -10.03 11.54
CA ALA A 6 20.55 -9.11 11.27
C ALA A 6 20.07 -8.42 12.55
N ASN A 7 19.96 -9.14 13.66
CA ASN A 7 19.54 -8.55 14.93
C ASN A 7 20.55 -7.52 15.45
N GLU A 8 21.85 -7.77 15.30
CA GLU A 8 22.89 -6.80 15.71
C GLU A 8 22.79 -5.51 14.90
N ILE A 9 22.52 -5.61 13.57
CA ILE A 9 22.29 -4.44 12.72
C ILE A 9 21.08 -3.64 13.21
N LEU A 10 19.99 -4.32 13.52
CA LEU A 10 18.77 -3.67 14.02
C LEU A 10 19.00 -3.00 15.38
N LYS A 11 19.72 -3.65 16.27
CA LYS A 11 20.06 -3.06 17.59
C LYS A 11 20.91 -1.81 17.47
N GLN A 12 21.87 -1.79 16.54
CA GLN A 12 22.67 -0.60 16.26
C GLN A 12 21.78 0.54 15.74
N GLY A 13 20.83 0.23 14.87
CA GLY A 13 19.84 1.19 14.38
C GLY A 13 18.97 1.73 15.52
N LEU A 14 18.56 0.85 16.44
CA LEU A 14 17.75 1.25 17.59
C LEU A 14 18.50 2.21 18.52
N GLU A 15 19.79 2.02 18.71
CA GLU A 15 20.63 2.95 19.48
C GLU A 15 20.64 4.34 18.84
N LYS A 16 20.84 4.42 17.53
CA LYS A 16 20.79 5.69 16.80
C LYS A 16 19.41 6.35 16.90
N PHE A 17 18.36 5.56 16.78
CA PHE A 17 16.99 6.04 16.92
C PHE A 17 16.77 6.68 18.29
N GLN A 18 17.19 6.02 19.38
CA GLN A 18 17.02 6.52 20.74
C GLN A 18 17.87 7.78 21.00
N GLU A 19 19.12 7.81 20.55
CA GLU A 19 20.06 8.92 20.82
C GLU A 19 19.73 10.17 20.02
N GLN A 20 19.23 10.03 18.81
CA GLN A 20 19.03 11.15 17.88
C GLN A 20 17.55 11.45 17.67
N TYR A 21 16.85 10.51 17.08
CA TYR A 21 15.50 10.72 16.57
C TYR A 21 14.46 10.88 17.69
N ALA A 22 14.49 9.97 18.66
CA ALA A 22 13.50 9.96 19.73
C ALA A 22 13.64 11.18 20.65
N LYS A 23 14.86 11.64 20.91
CA LYS A 23 15.12 12.84 21.73
C LYS A 23 14.53 14.09 21.09
N GLU A 24 14.77 14.27 19.80
CA GLU A 24 14.30 15.44 19.06
C GLU A 24 12.77 15.48 18.98
N ARG A 25 12.13 14.31 19.02
CA ARG A 25 10.68 14.17 18.87
C ARG A 25 9.95 13.76 20.14
N SER A 26 10.58 13.94 21.30
CA SER A 26 10.03 13.47 22.58
C SER A 26 8.64 14.05 22.88
N LYS A 27 8.40 15.32 22.60
CA LYS A 27 7.10 15.96 22.77
C LYS A 27 6.03 15.32 21.89
N LEU A 28 6.35 15.14 20.61
CA LEU A 28 5.45 14.52 19.64
C LEU A 28 5.13 13.08 20.03
N ILE A 29 6.15 12.31 20.40
CA ILE A 29 6.00 10.92 20.83
C ILE A 29 5.08 10.83 22.06
N ASN A 30 5.28 11.69 23.04
CA ASN A 30 4.44 11.73 24.24
C ASN A 30 2.99 12.13 23.93
N THR A 31 2.80 13.08 23.04
CA THR A 31 1.46 13.51 22.61
C THR A 31 0.74 12.38 21.89
N LEU A 32 1.41 11.73 20.94
CA LEU A 32 0.83 10.64 20.16
C LEU A 32 0.62 9.37 20.97
N ALA A 33 1.35 9.18 22.07
CA ALA A 33 1.18 8.01 22.94
C ALA A 33 -0.22 7.91 23.51
N LYS A 34 -0.93 9.01 23.65
CA LYS A 34 -2.29 9.05 24.20
C LYS A 34 -3.35 8.70 23.17
N GLU A 35 -3.15 9.11 21.91
CA GLU A 35 -4.14 8.96 20.85
C GLU A 35 -3.48 9.11 19.48
N GLN A 36 -3.92 8.35 18.50
CA GLN A 36 -3.53 8.53 17.11
C GLN A 36 -4.67 9.17 16.31
N GLN A 37 -4.32 10.09 15.43
CA GLN A 37 -5.28 10.77 14.53
C GLN A 37 -4.72 10.84 13.12
N PRO A 38 -4.47 9.69 12.48
CA PRO A 38 -3.96 9.69 11.10
C PRO A 38 -5.00 10.24 10.13
N HIS A 39 -4.51 10.88 9.08
CA HIS A 39 -5.39 11.44 8.05
C HIS A 39 -5.62 10.50 6.86
N THR A 40 -4.81 9.46 6.72
CA THR A 40 -4.82 8.59 5.55
C THR A 40 -4.66 7.12 5.94
N LEU A 41 -5.47 6.25 5.32
CA LEU A 41 -5.22 4.82 5.27
C LEU A 41 -4.45 4.54 3.98
N LEU A 42 -3.25 4.02 4.11
CA LEU A 42 -2.43 3.58 2.98
C LEU A 42 -2.40 2.05 2.95
N ILE A 43 -2.76 1.48 1.81
CA ILE A 43 -2.65 0.05 1.56
C ILE A 43 -1.58 -0.13 0.49
N THR A 44 -0.48 -0.79 0.84
CA THR A 44 0.67 -0.92 -0.05
C THR A 44 1.36 -2.28 0.09
N CYS A 45 2.37 -2.52 -0.72
CA CYS A 45 3.11 -3.79 -0.73
C CYS A 45 4.09 -3.89 0.43
N SER A 46 4.37 -5.13 0.84
CA SER A 46 5.40 -5.44 1.84
C SER A 46 6.83 -5.30 1.32
N ASP A 47 7.01 -5.00 0.05
CA ASP A 47 8.30 -4.86 -0.61
C ASP A 47 9.24 -3.94 0.17
N SER A 48 10.45 -4.45 0.49
CA SER A 48 11.41 -3.74 1.35
C SER A 48 11.98 -2.46 0.73
N ARG A 49 11.83 -2.29 -0.60
CA ARG A 49 12.30 -1.09 -1.30
C ARG A 49 11.39 0.10 -1.12
N LEU A 50 10.18 -0.11 -0.57
CA LEU A 50 9.22 0.95 -0.30
C LEU A 50 9.35 1.42 1.15
N ASN A 51 9.55 2.71 1.32
CA ASN A 51 9.47 3.35 2.62
C ASN A 51 8.50 4.55 2.53
N PRO A 52 7.18 4.29 2.70
CA PRO A 52 6.18 5.34 2.49
C PRO A 52 6.34 6.56 3.37
N ASN A 53 6.76 6.39 4.63
CA ASN A 53 6.98 7.54 5.50
C ASN A 53 8.11 8.43 4.98
N GLU A 54 9.11 7.85 4.35
CA GLU A 54 10.20 8.61 3.75
C GLU A 54 9.76 9.31 2.47
N PHE A 55 9.17 8.58 1.51
CA PHE A 55 8.85 9.19 0.24
C PHE A 55 7.65 10.16 0.30
N PHE A 56 6.79 10.08 1.32
CA PHE A 56 5.76 11.08 1.58
C PHE A 56 6.22 12.19 2.52
N ALA A 57 7.45 12.10 3.04
CA ALA A 57 7.97 12.99 4.08
C ALA A 57 6.96 13.13 5.24
N SER A 58 6.28 12.03 5.59
CA SER A 58 5.27 12.00 6.63
C SER A 58 5.89 11.71 7.99
N GLY A 59 5.37 12.37 9.00
CA GLY A 59 5.80 12.16 10.38
C GLY A 59 5.03 11.04 11.07
N LEU A 60 5.39 10.82 12.33
CA LEU A 60 4.69 9.88 13.19
C LEU A 60 3.20 10.24 13.29
N GLY A 61 2.36 9.24 13.23
CA GLY A 61 0.92 9.39 13.46
C GLY A 61 0.10 9.91 12.29
N GLU A 62 0.71 10.20 11.14
CA GLU A 62 0.01 10.76 9.99
C GLU A 62 -0.68 9.71 9.12
N ILE A 63 -0.06 8.54 8.96
CA ILE A 63 -0.54 7.49 8.06
C ILE A 63 -0.81 6.20 8.83
N PHE A 64 -2.03 5.68 8.72
CA PHE A 64 -2.39 4.34 9.17
C PHE A 64 -2.15 3.38 8.02
N MET A 65 -1.24 2.43 8.21
CA MET A 65 -0.67 1.68 7.08
C MET A 65 -0.96 0.20 7.15
N VAL A 66 -1.44 -0.34 6.03
CA VAL A 66 -1.57 -1.78 5.79
C VAL A 66 -0.56 -2.18 4.73
N ARG A 67 0.25 -3.18 5.02
CA ARG A 67 1.19 -3.74 4.06
C ARG A 67 0.98 -5.24 3.92
N ASN A 68 0.92 -5.70 2.69
CA ASN A 68 0.83 -7.13 2.39
C ASN A 68 1.52 -7.45 1.06
N VAL A 69 1.60 -8.71 0.71
CA VAL A 69 2.20 -9.14 -0.55
C VAL A 69 1.26 -8.76 -1.72
N GLY A 70 1.69 -7.80 -2.53
CA GLY A 70 0.95 -7.39 -3.72
C GLY A 70 -0.14 -6.34 -3.49
N ASN A 71 -0.13 -5.63 -2.38
CA ASN A 71 -1.10 -4.56 -2.06
C ASN A 71 -2.55 -4.99 -2.34
N VAL A 72 -2.91 -6.15 -1.84
CA VAL A 72 -4.20 -6.78 -2.09
C VAL A 72 -5.24 -6.33 -1.07
N VAL A 73 -6.45 -6.10 -1.57
CA VAL A 73 -7.65 -5.89 -0.76
C VAL A 73 -8.60 -7.05 -1.08
N PRO A 74 -8.78 -8.00 -0.15
CA PRO A 74 -9.77 -9.06 -0.37
C PRO A 74 -11.18 -8.47 -0.48
N CYS A 75 -12.01 -9.02 -1.36
CA CYS A 75 -13.42 -8.61 -1.45
C CYS A 75 -14.13 -8.83 -0.11
N TYR A 76 -15.07 -7.97 0.19
CA TYR A 76 -15.85 -8.08 1.41
C TYR A 76 -16.75 -9.33 1.39
N SER A 77 -16.86 -9.96 2.55
CA SER A 77 -17.91 -10.95 2.87
C SER A 77 -18.27 -10.81 4.35
N GLN A 78 -19.45 -11.23 4.75
CA GLN A 78 -19.92 -11.07 6.15
C GLN A 78 -19.03 -11.77 7.16
N ASP A 79 -18.42 -12.88 6.78
CA ASP A 79 -17.58 -13.69 7.65
C ASP A 79 -16.09 -13.55 7.34
N ILE A 80 -15.72 -12.44 6.71
CA ILE A 80 -14.34 -12.15 6.35
C ILE A 80 -13.43 -12.11 7.58
N LYS A 81 -12.31 -12.83 7.52
CA LYS A 81 -11.33 -12.92 8.61
C LYS A 81 -9.94 -12.40 8.22
N TYR A 82 -9.81 -11.72 7.09
CA TYR A 82 -8.56 -11.11 6.68
C TYR A 82 -8.27 -9.86 7.51
N SER A 83 -7.01 -9.68 7.88
CA SER A 83 -6.56 -8.52 8.64
C SER A 83 -6.82 -7.19 7.94
N GLU A 84 -6.79 -7.20 6.60
CA GLU A 84 -7.07 -6.02 5.77
C GLU A 84 -8.49 -5.48 6.00
N ALA A 85 -9.46 -6.38 6.14
CA ALA A 85 -10.83 -6.00 6.45
C ALA A 85 -10.95 -5.32 7.82
N ALA A 86 -10.27 -5.88 8.82
CA ALA A 86 -10.24 -5.30 10.16
C ALA A 86 -9.61 -3.91 10.14
N ALA A 87 -8.52 -3.73 9.41
CA ALA A 87 -7.83 -2.45 9.30
C ALA A 87 -8.69 -1.39 8.61
N ILE A 88 -9.37 -1.75 7.52
CA ILE A 88 -10.29 -0.85 6.81
C ILE A 88 -11.41 -0.38 7.73
N GLU A 89 -12.05 -1.31 8.41
CA GLU A 89 -13.13 -1.01 9.34
C GLU A 89 -12.65 -0.14 10.51
N TYR A 90 -11.51 -0.49 11.10
CA TYR A 90 -10.93 0.28 12.19
C TYR A 90 -10.60 1.71 11.75
N ALA A 91 -9.98 1.86 10.59
CA ALA A 91 -9.62 3.17 10.03
C ALA A 91 -10.86 4.05 9.83
N ILE A 92 -11.91 3.52 9.25
CA ILE A 92 -13.13 4.29 8.94
C ILE A 92 -13.96 4.55 10.20
N CYS A 93 -14.21 3.52 11.02
CA CYS A 93 -15.15 3.60 12.13
C CYS A 93 -14.53 4.16 13.42
N HIS A 94 -13.26 3.89 13.67
CA HIS A 94 -12.60 4.27 14.93
C HIS A 94 -11.60 5.41 14.78
N LEU A 95 -10.99 5.57 13.63
CA LEU A 95 -10.04 6.66 13.36
C LEU A 95 -10.62 7.77 12.50
N ASN A 96 -11.84 7.61 12.03
CA ASN A 96 -12.53 8.58 11.18
C ASN A 96 -11.73 8.98 9.94
N ILE A 97 -10.98 8.06 9.37
CA ILE A 97 -10.21 8.29 8.15
C ILE A 97 -11.16 8.34 6.95
N ARG A 98 -11.00 9.37 6.10
CA ARG A 98 -11.83 9.59 4.90
C ARG A 98 -10.98 9.73 3.62
N ASN A 99 -9.69 9.44 3.71
CA ASN A 99 -8.78 9.41 2.57
C ASN A 99 -8.07 8.05 2.53
N ILE A 100 -8.31 7.28 1.48
CA ILE A 100 -7.69 5.97 1.30
C ILE A 100 -6.86 5.98 0.02
N ILE A 101 -5.62 5.51 0.13
CA ILE A 101 -4.73 5.34 -1.02
C ILE A 101 -4.32 3.87 -1.10
N ILE A 102 -4.51 3.27 -2.27
CA ILE A 102 -3.89 1.99 -2.59
C ILE A 102 -2.68 2.31 -3.46
N CYS A 103 -1.49 1.95 -2.98
CA CYS A 103 -0.24 2.23 -3.67
C CYS A 103 0.46 0.94 -4.07
N ALA A 104 0.45 0.66 -5.37
CA ALA A 104 1.23 -0.40 -5.97
C ALA A 104 2.65 0.09 -6.27
N HIS A 105 3.49 -0.77 -6.79
CA HIS A 105 4.84 -0.38 -7.20
C HIS A 105 5.30 -1.20 -8.40
N THR A 106 6.21 -0.66 -9.17
CA THR A 106 6.84 -1.38 -10.29
C THR A 106 7.75 -2.50 -9.78
N GLU A 107 8.07 -3.46 -10.63
CA GLU A 107 8.93 -4.59 -10.30
C GLU A 107 8.41 -5.43 -9.12
N CYS A 108 7.09 -5.57 -9.00
CA CYS A 108 6.45 -6.30 -7.90
C CYS A 108 6.60 -7.81 -8.07
N GLY A 109 7.22 -8.47 -7.08
CA GLY A 109 7.41 -9.92 -7.10
C GLY A 109 6.10 -10.70 -7.10
N ALA A 110 5.07 -10.21 -6.41
CA ALA A 110 3.74 -10.82 -6.38
C ALA A 110 3.09 -10.82 -7.77
N ILE A 111 3.24 -9.72 -8.51
CA ILE A 111 2.72 -9.60 -9.87
C ILE A 111 3.48 -10.51 -10.83
N LYS A 112 4.80 -10.52 -10.74
CA LYS A 112 5.65 -11.42 -11.55
C LYS A 112 5.26 -12.89 -11.35
N ALA A 113 5.10 -13.31 -10.10
CA ALA A 113 4.69 -14.67 -9.76
C ALA A 113 3.28 -14.99 -10.26
N SER A 114 2.35 -14.03 -10.14
CA SER A 114 0.96 -14.22 -10.57
C SER A 114 0.83 -14.34 -12.09
N ILE A 115 1.68 -13.66 -12.84
CA ILE A 115 1.73 -13.79 -14.30
C ILE A 115 2.39 -15.12 -14.70
N LYS A 116 3.56 -15.42 -14.13
CA LYS A 116 4.34 -16.61 -14.45
C LYS A 116 3.57 -17.90 -14.13
N HIS A 117 2.83 -17.92 -13.03
CA HIS A 117 2.11 -19.09 -12.54
C HIS A 117 0.58 -18.92 -12.62
N ALA A 118 0.10 -18.22 -13.65
CA ALA A 118 -1.32 -17.86 -13.79
C ALA A 118 -2.26 -19.08 -13.72
N ASP A 119 -1.84 -20.20 -14.30
CA ASP A 119 -2.65 -21.41 -14.42
C ASP A 119 -2.34 -22.48 -13.37
N SER A 120 -1.42 -22.22 -12.44
CA SER A 120 -1.04 -23.16 -11.40
C SER A 120 -1.60 -22.78 -10.05
N HIS A 121 -1.88 -23.79 -9.23
CA HIS A 121 -2.32 -23.60 -7.85
C HIS A 121 -1.67 -24.65 -6.96
N ASP A 122 -0.56 -24.27 -6.34
CA ASP A 122 0.09 -25.06 -5.30
C ASP A 122 -0.56 -24.72 -3.96
N ALA A 123 -0.93 -25.69 -3.17
CA ALA A 123 -1.63 -25.47 -1.89
C ALA A 123 -0.70 -24.90 -0.82
N SER A 124 -0.20 -23.68 -1.03
CA SER A 124 0.63 -22.93 -0.08
C SER A 124 -0.09 -21.65 0.35
N GLY A 125 0.30 -21.11 1.50
CA GLY A 125 -0.26 -19.83 1.98
C GLY A 125 -0.03 -18.70 0.98
N LEU A 126 1.14 -18.62 0.38
CA LEU A 126 1.45 -17.61 -0.63
C LEU A 126 0.57 -17.79 -1.87
N ASP A 127 0.48 -18.99 -2.39
CA ASP A 127 -0.28 -19.23 -3.62
C ASP A 127 -1.78 -19.01 -3.40
N ASN A 128 -2.31 -19.39 -2.26
CA ASN A 128 -3.70 -19.10 -1.89
C ASN A 128 -3.96 -17.57 -1.87
N TRP A 129 -3.01 -16.80 -1.34
CA TRP A 129 -3.10 -15.35 -1.33
C TRP A 129 -3.05 -14.76 -2.74
N LEU A 130 -2.12 -15.25 -3.57
CA LEU A 130 -1.94 -14.78 -4.94
C LEU A 130 -3.13 -15.13 -5.86
N GLN A 131 -4.01 -16.08 -5.48
CA GLN A 131 -5.22 -16.36 -6.23
C GLN A 131 -6.11 -15.11 -6.36
N ILE A 132 -6.09 -14.23 -5.37
CA ILE A 132 -6.85 -12.97 -5.41
C ILE A 132 -6.38 -12.10 -6.58
N ILE A 133 -5.07 -12.03 -6.82
CA ILE A 133 -4.49 -11.31 -7.96
C ILE A 133 -4.80 -12.05 -9.27
N LYS A 134 -4.57 -13.36 -9.29
CA LYS A 134 -4.76 -14.21 -10.48
C LYS A 134 -6.22 -14.18 -10.98
N GLU A 135 -7.20 -14.10 -10.08
CA GLU A 135 -8.61 -13.99 -10.46
C GLU A 135 -8.87 -12.76 -11.34
N GLY A 136 -8.26 -11.63 -11.01
CA GLY A 136 -8.34 -10.41 -11.84
C GLY A 136 -7.70 -10.58 -13.21
N PHE A 137 -6.64 -11.38 -13.29
CA PHE A 137 -5.92 -11.63 -14.54
C PHE A 137 -6.62 -12.63 -15.47
N LYS A 138 -7.58 -13.40 -14.97
CA LYS A 138 -8.40 -14.31 -15.80
C LYS A 138 -9.26 -13.56 -16.78
N LYS A 139 -9.75 -12.39 -16.41
CA LYS A 139 -10.62 -11.56 -17.26
C LYS A 139 -9.82 -10.80 -18.31
N HIS A 140 -8.62 -10.37 -17.95
CA HIS A 140 -7.72 -9.64 -18.84
C HIS A 140 -6.29 -9.97 -18.44
N ALA A 141 -5.64 -10.81 -19.23
CA ALA A 141 -4.27 -11.23 -18.98
C ALA A 141 -3.30 -10.09 -19.30
N PRO A 142 -2.47 -9.64 -18.34
CA PRO A 142 -1.49 -8.60 -18.60
C PRO A 142 -0.36 -9.13 -19.50
N SER A 143 0.16 -8.26 -20.36
CA SER A 143 1.26 -8.59 -21.27
C SER A 143 2.62 -8.58 -20.58
N ASP A 144 2.77 -7.78 -19.53
CA ASP A 144 4.01 -7.67 -18.76
C ASP A 144 3.71 -7.28 -17.29
N THR A 145 4.78 -7.19 -16.50
CA THR A 145 4.67 -6.87 -15.07
C THR A 145 4.12 -5.47 -14.83
N THR A 146 4.49 -4.49 -15.66
CA THR A 146 4.01 -3.12 -15.51
C THR A 146 2.51 -3.03 -15.75
N GLU A 147 2.01 -3.64 -16.81
CA GLU A 147 0.57 -3.72 -17.08
C GLU A 147 -0.15 -4.48 -15.97
N GLY A 148 0.42 -5.60 -15.52
CA GLY A 148 -0.14 -6.40 -14.42
C GLY A 148 -0.24 -5.62 -13.12
N THR A 149 0.77 -4.81 -12.80
CA THR A 149 0.75 -3.93 -11.61
C THR A 149 -0.40 -2.94 -11.68
N LYS A 150 -0.57 -2.27 -12.80
CA LYS A 150 -1.64 -1.29 -13.02
C LYS A 150 -3.02 -1.95 -12.96
N LEU A 151 -3.18 -3.07 -13.64
CA LEU A 151 -4.44 -3.83 -13.65
C LEU A 151 -4.79 -4.33 -12.25
N ASN A 152 -3.83 -4.92 -11.54
CA ASN A 152 -4.06 -5.38 -10.18
C ASN A 152 -4.47 -4.23 -9.25
N LEU A 153 -3.80 -3.09 -9.36
CA LEU A 153 -4.13 -1.90 -8.56
C LEU A 153 -5.60 -1.50 -8.75
N LEU A 154 -6.08 -1.41 -9.99
CA LEU A 154 -7.46 -1.05 -10.28
C LEU A 154 -8.45 -2.11 -9.81
N ASN A 155 -8.08 -3.39 -9.90
CA ASN A 155 -8.88 -4.48 -9.35
C ASN A 155 -9.01 -4.37 -7.83
N GLN A 156 -7.94 -4.00 -7.12
CA GLN A 156 -7.97 -3.83 -5.68
C GLN A 156 -8.84 -2.63 -5.25
N VAL A 157 -8.86 -1.58 -6.04
CA VAL A 157 -9.80 -0.46 -5.84
C VAL A 157 -11.25 -0.96 -5.92
N GLU A 158 -11.57 -1.78 -6.92
CA GLU A 158 -12.91 -2.36 -7.06
C GLU A 158 -13.24 -3.28 -5.86
N HIS A 159 -12.27 -4.07 -5.37
CA HIS A 159 -12.46 -4.89 -4.17
C HIS A 159 -12.76 -4.02 -2.94
N LEU A 160 -12.07 -2.90 -2.78
CA LEU A 160 -12.31 -1.95 -1.68
C LEU A 160 -13.75 -1.42 -1.72
N LYS A 161 -14.28 -1.16 -2.89
CA LYS A 161 -15.65 -0.68 -3.07
C LYS A 161 -16.72 -1.72 -2.72
N THR A 162 -16.36 -2.99 -2.56
CA THR A 162 -17.30 -4.03 -2.11
C THR A 162 -17.62 -3.94 -0.62
N TYR A 163 -16.85 -3.19 0.16
CA TYR A 163 -17.08 -2.98 1.59
C TYR A 163 -18.28 -2.04 1.77
N PRO A 164 -19.35 -2.46 2.46
CA PRO A 164 -20.54 -1.62 2.64
C PRO A 164 -20.26 -0.24 3.20
N LEU A 165 -19.33 -0.13 4.15
CA LEU A 165 -18.90 1.15 4.73
C LEU A 165 -18.30 2.08 3.68
N VAL A 166 -17.48 1.54 2.79
CA VAL A 166 -16.84 2.31 1.73
C VAL A 166 -17.86 2.72 0.67
N GLU A 167 -18.68 1.78 0.25
CA GLU A 167 -19.76 2.04 -0.74
C GLU A 167 -20.68 3.16 -0.27
N ASP A 168 -21.12 3.11 1.00
CA ASP A 168 -22.00 4.11 1.59
C ASP A 168 -21.35 5.51 1.59
N LEU A 169 -20.09 5.59 2.04
CA LEU A 169 -19.37 6.87 2.08
C LEU A 169 -19.07 7.43 0.68
N LEU A 170 -18.80 6.56 -0.30
CA LEU A 170 -18.62 6.97 -1.69
C LEU A 170 -19.93 7.56 -2.26
N ALA A 171 -21.05 6.92 -1.99
CA ALA A 171 -22.36 7.39 -2.45
C ALA A 171 -22.68 8.79 -1.91
N LYS A 172 -22.18 9.11 -0.73
CA LYS A 172 -22.37 10.42 -0.07
C LYS A 172 -21.26 11.42 -0.40
N SER A 173 -20.29 11.05 -1.20
CA SER A 173 -19.10 11.85 -1.49
C SER A 173 -18.30 12.22 -0.22
N GLU A 174 -18.28 11.32 0.76
CA GLU A 174 -17.62 11.54 2.07
C GLU A 174 -16.31 10.82 2.21
N ILE A 175 -15.84 10.10 1.20
CA ILE A 175 -14.56 9.41 1.20
C ILE A 175 -13.85 9.60 -0.13
N THR A 176 -12.53 9.67 -0.09
CA THR A 176 -11.68 9.76 -1.27
C THR A 176 -10.86 8.50 -1.39
N ILE A 177 -10.82 7.90 -2.58
CA ILE A 177 -10.00 6.74 -2.89
C ILE A 177 -9.09 7.09 -4.06
N SER A 178 -7.79 6.90 -3.88
CA SER A 178 -6.80 7.13 -4.94
C SER A 178 -6.01 5.85 -5.23
N ALA A 179 -5.64 5.67 -6.48
CA ALA A 179 -4.85 4.55 -6.94
C ALA A 179 -3.51 5.07 -7.48
N TRP A 180 -2.41 4.75 -6.79
CA TRP A 180 -1.08 5.25 -7.06
C TRP A 180 -0.11 4.11 -7.37
N VAL A 181 0.88 4.39 -8.20
CA VAL A 181 1.98 3.46 -8.51
C VAL A 181 3.30 4.14 -8.21
N TYR A 182 4.05 3.57 -7.27
CA TYR A 182 5.43 4.00 -6.99
C TYR A 182 6.37 3.30 -7.96
N ASP A 183 7.15 4.08 -8.70
CA ASP A 183 8.18 3.56 -9.59
C ASP A 183 9.49 3.39 -8.81
N VAL A 184 9.92 2.13 -8.63
CA VAL A 184 11.14 1.83 -7.87
C VAL A 184 12.42 2.30 -8.57
N HIS A 185 12.37 2.59 -9.87
CA HIS A 185 13.52 3.05 -10.63
C HIS A 185 13.75 4.55 -10.48
N SER A 186 12.68 5.34 -10.53
CA SER A 186 12.74 6.80 -10.49
C SER A 186 12.36 7.43 -9.16
N ALA A 187 11.76 6.63 -8.26
CA ALA A 187 11.17 7.10 -7.00
C ALA A 187 10.03 8.11 -7.21
N GLN A 188 9.40 8.09 -8.37
CA GLN A 188 8.25 8.92 -8.68
C GLN A 188 6.95 8.14 -8.52
N ILE A 189 5.84 8.87 -8.37
CA ILE A 189 4.52 8.28 -8.21
C ILE A 189 3.63 8.70 -9.39
N LEU A 190 2.95 7.69 -9.96
CA LEU A 190 1.90 7.88 -10.95
C LEU A 190 0.54 7.72 -10.24
N GLU A 191 -0.43 8.50 -10.67
CA GLU A 191 -1.81 8.44 -10.18
C GLU A 191 -2.75 8.06 -11.31
N TRP A 192 -3.71 7.21 -11.03
CA TRP A 192 -4.79 6.90 -11.95
C TRP A 192 -5.71 8.11 -12.09
N ASP A 193 -5.92 8.56 -13.33
CA ASP A 193 -6.88 9.58 -13.68
C ASP A 193 -8.09 8.93 -14.34
N ALA A 194 -9.21 8.87 -13.64
CA ALA A 194 -10.42 8.23 -14.12
C ALA A 194 -11.04 8.97 -15.32
N ASN A 195 -10.82 10.29 -15.43
CA ASN A 195 -11.33 11.07 -16.55
C ASN A 195 -10.58 10.77 -17.84
N GLN A 196 -9.27 10.58 -17.75
CA GLN A 196 -8.41 10.25 -18.89
C GLN A 196 -8.25 8.74 -19.10
N GLN A 197 -8.68 7.91 -18.14
CA GLN A 197 -8.49 6.45 -18.15
C GLN A 197 -7.03 6.07 -18.35
N ASP A 198 -6.14 6.77 -17.66
CA ASP A 198 -4.70 6.57 -17.76
C ASP A 198 -3.99 7.00 -16.48
N PHE A 199 -2.76 6.52 -16.32
CA PHE A 199 -1.87 6.93 -15.23
C PHE A 199 -1.03 8.12 -15.67
N ARG A 200 -0.84 9.05 -14.74
CA ARG A 200 0.02 10.21 -14.97
C ARG A 200 0.87 10.52 -13.74
N TYR A 201 2.01 11.11 -13.93
CA TYR A 201 2.84 11.52 -12.80
C TYR A 201 2.12 12.55 -11.95
N ILE A 202 2.17 12.38 -10.63
CA ILE A 202 1.57 13.33 -9.68
C ILE A 202 2.30 14.65 -9.71
N LEU A 203 3.65 14.60 -9.71
CA LEU A 203 4.48 15.80 -9.79
C LEU A 203 4.85 16.08 -11.23
N ALA A 204 4.86 17.35 -11.59
CA ALA A 204 5.35 17.77 -12.90
C ALA A 204 6.80 17.32 -13.09
N GLN A 205 7.08 16.70 -14.24
CA GLN A 205 8.45 16.32 -14.59
C GLN A 205 9.27 17.60 -14.82
N SER A 206 10.44 17.68 -14.14
CA SER A 206 11.34 18.77 -14.46
C SER A 206 11.92 18.52 -15.86
N ASN A 207 11.65 19.45 -16.76
CA ASN A 207 12.32 19.49 -18.04
C ASN A 207 13.74 20.05 -17.85
N ASP A 208 14.60 19.28 -17.17
CA ASP A 208 16.02 19.57 -17.20
C ASP A 208 16.54 19.18 -18.58
N SER A 209 16.31 20.06 -19.52
CA SER A 209 16.93 19.98 -20.84
C SER A 209 18.34 20.54 -20.73
N ASN A 210 19.32 19.69 -20.40
CA ASN A 210 20.74 19.96 -20.61
C ASN A 210 21.33 18.85 -21.43
#